data_0ba843c5b38f046e2b4d8c3a47e22448
#
_entry.id   0ba843c5b38f046e2b4d8c3a47e22448
#
_cell.length_a   1.000
_cell.length_b   1.000
_cell.length_c   1.000
_cell.angle_alpha   90.00
_cell.angle_beta   90.00
_cell.angle_gamma   90.00
#
_symmetry.space_group_name_H-M   'P 1'
#
loop_
_entity.id
_entity.type
_entity.pdbx_description
1 polymer ?
#
loop_
_entity_poly.entity_id
_entity_poly.type
_entity_poly.pdbx_seq_one_letter_code
_entity_poly.pdbx_strand_id
1 'polypeptide(L)'
;MTESGKAKRARPLVLDVHVPAESRSYPVLIGRGAVGRLGAELQQRLGTPNATVALISDTTVFPLHGAAVQQNLEAHGFTVLPIVVPAGEVNKSMPTLLGALEAMIVGGMGRRDAVVALGGGVIGDLSGLTAALFMRGIPIV
;
A
#
# COMPACT_ATOMS: atom_id res chain seq x y z
N MET A 1 31.88 -12.98 30.46
CA MET A 1 31.83 -12.32 29.12
C MET A 1 30.89 -13.14 28.28
N THR A 2 29.67 -12.68 28.15
CA THR A 2 28.60 -13.32 27.34
C THR A 2 28.47 -12.54 26.04
N GLU A 3 28.92 -13.17 24.95
CA GLU A 3 28.70 -12.62 23.61
C GLU A 3 27.21 -12.58 23.29
N SER A 4 26.70 -11.38 23.19
CA SER A 4 25.35 -11.11 22.69
C SER A 4 25.30 -11.43 21.20
N GLY A 5 24.80 -12.61 20.86
CA GLY A 5 24.55 -13.00 19.47
C GLY A 5 23.51 -12.08 18.83
N LYS A 6 23.97 -11.08 18.08
CA LYS A 6 23.09 -10.30 17.19
C LYS A 6 22.47 -11.27 16.17
N ALA A 7 21.21 -11.60 16.37
CA ALA A 7 20.42 -12.34 15.39
C ALA A 7 20.51 -11.61 14.03
N LYS A 8 21.17 -12.23 13.07
CA LYS A 8 21.25 -11.75 11.68
C LYS A 8 19.81 -11.62 11.17
N ARG A 9 19.32 -10.39 10.99
CA ARG A 9 18.00 -10.14 10.38
C ARG A 9 18.01 -10.80 9.01
N ALA A 10 17.21 -11.86 8.86
CA ALA A 10 17.05 -12.53 7.58
C ALA A 10 16.53 -11.52 6.55
N ARG A 11 17.16 -11.47 5.38
CA ARG A 11 16.68 -10.64 4.28
C ARG A 11 15.33 -11.18 3.81
N PRO A 12 14.36 -10.30 3.46
CA PRO A 12 13.10 -10.75 2.88
C PRO A 12 13.34 -11.53 1.58
N LEU A 13 12.52 -12.55 1.36
CA LEU A 13 12.47 -13.23 0.07
C LEU A 13 11.85 -12.27 -0.96
N VAL A 14 12.48 -12.18 -2.14
CA VAL A 14 11.96 -11.40 -3.28
C VAL A 14 11.56 -12.40 -4.36
N LEU A 15 10.31 -12.32 -4.80
CA LEU A 15 9.81 -13.06 -5.95
C LEU A 15 9.49 -12.05 -7.07
N ASP A 16 10.03 -12.30 -8.26
CA ASP A 16 9.71 -11.52 -9.45
C ASP A 16 8.58 -12.20 -10.22
N VAL A 17 7.47 -11.48 -10.35
CA VAL A 17 6.33 -11.93 -11.19
C VAL A 17 6.50 -11.33 -12.57
N HIS A 18 6.64 -12.21 -13.56
CA HIS A 18 6.81 -11.84 -14.96
C HIS A 18 5.55 -12.12 -15.77
N VAL A 19 5.01 -11.10 -16.42
CA VAL A 19 3.86 -11.21 -17.32
C VAL A 19 4.36 -11.19 -18.76
N PRO A 20 4.40 -12.34 -19.46
CA PRO A 20 5.07 -12.46 -20.76
C PRO A 20 4.50 -11.55 -21.87
N ALA A 21 3.19 -11.27 -21.81
CA ALA A 21 2.49 -10.57 -22.90
C ALA A 21 2.84 -9.08 -23.02
N GLU A 22 3.36 -8.43 -21.95
CA GLU A 22 3.59 -6.98 -21.93
C GLU A 22 4.95 -6.57 -21.35
N SER A 23 5.85 -7.49 -21.10
CA SER A 23 7.17 -7.26 -20.45
C SER A 23 7.05 -6.48 -19.13
N ARG A 24 5.94 -6.64 -18.41
CA ARG A 24 5.73 -6.03 -17.10
C ARG A 24 6.12 -7.02 -16.02
N SER A 25 6.91 -6.59 -15.08
CA SER A 25 7.26 -7.36 -13.90
C SER A 25 7.10 -6.52 -12.65
N TYR A 26 6.76 -7.15 -11.56
CA TYR A 26 6.72 -6.52 -10.25
C TYR A 26 7.29 -7.46 -9.18
N PRO A 27 8.00 -6.97 -8.17
CA PRO A 27 8.50 -7.82 -7.10
C PRO A 27 7.42 -8.10 -6.07
N VAL A 28 7.48 -9.29 -5.50
CA VAL A 28 6.77 -9.65 -4.27
C VAL A 28 7.81 -9.85 -3.17
N LEU A 29 7.74 -9.04 -2.13
CA LEU A 29 8.66 -9.10 -1.00
C LEU A 29 8.01 -9.85 0.16
N ILE A 30 8.60 -10.98 0.55
CA ILE A 30 8.07 -11.84 1.61
C ILE A 30 9.12 -11.94 2.73
N GLY A 31 8.72 -11.59 3.96
CA GLY A 31 9.58 -11.76 5.13
C GLY A 31 9.32 -10.75 6.22
N ARG A 32 9.91 -11.01 7.38
CA ARG A 32 9.86 -10.06 8.49
C ARG A 32 10.55 -8.75 8.12
N GLY A 33 9.87 -7.63 8.40
CA GLY A 33 10.39 -6.30 8.09
C GLY A 33 10.25 -5.88 6.62
N ALA A 34 9.57 -6.66 5.75
CA ALA A 34 9.31 -6.29 4.36
C ALA A 34 8.56 -4.95 4.25
N VAL A 35 7.62 -4.70 5.15
CA VAL A 35 6.86 -3.43 5.22
C VAL A 35 7.77 -2.21 5.41
N GLY A 36 8.89 -2.36 6.14
CA GLY A 36 9.87 -1.29 6.32
C GLY A 36 10.55 -0.81 5.04
N ARG A 37 10.45 -1.57 3.94
CA ARG A 37 10.98 -1.20 2.62
C ARG A 37 9.95 -0.48 1.73
N LEU A 38 8.68 -0.41 2.14
CA LEU A 38 7.57 0.07 1.32
C LEU A 38 7.83 1.47 0.76
N GLY A 39 8.18 2.44 1.61
CA GLY A 39 8.40 3.81 1.17
C GLY A 39 9.53 3.94 0.14
N ALA A 40 10.65 3.25 0.36
CA ALA A 40 11.78 3.26 -0.57
C ALA A 40 11.43 2.61 -1.92
N GLU A 41 10.75 1.47 -1.91
CA GLU A 41 10.31 0.77 -3.13
C GLU A 41 9.28 1.61 -3.90
N LEU A 42 8.34 2.22 -3.20
CA LEU A 42 7.33 3.08 -3.81
C LEU A 42 7.96 4.34 -4.41
N GLN A 43 8.88 5.00 -3.71
CA GLN A 43 9.60 6.17 -4.19
C GLN A 43 10.39 5.87 -5.47
N GLN A 44 11.09 4.73 -5.50
CA GLN A 44 11.84 4.30 -6.68
C GLN A 44 10.94 4.05 -7.89
N ARG A 45 9.73 3.53 -7.68
CA ARG A 45 8.81 3.15 -8.77
C ARG A 45 7.95 4.28 -9.28
N LEU A 46 7.44 5.12 -8.39
CA LEU A 46 6.61 6.26 -8.79
C LEU A 46 7.44 7.36 -9.43
N GLY A 47 8.65 7.61 -8.95
CA GLY A 47 9.50 8.69 -9.44
C GLY A 47 8.87 10.08 -9.31
N THR A 48 7.76 10.21 -8.57
CA THR A 48 7.01 11.47 -8.40
C THR A 48 7.30 12.04 -7.03
N PRO A 49 7.98 13.19 -6.93
CA PRO A 49 8.20 13.86 -5.65
C PRO A 49 6.87 14.32 -5.04
N ASN A 50 6.74 14.17 -3.72
CA ASN A 50 5.59 14.67 -2.95
C ASN A 50 4.23 14.11 -3.42
N ALA A 51 4.20 12.89 -3.97
CA ALA A 51 2.94 12.25 -4.32
C ALA A 51 2.10 11.96 -3.07
N THR A 52 0.79 11.99 -3.23
CA THR A 52 -0.15 11.54 -2.20
C THR A 52 -0.38 10.05 -2.31
N VAL A 53 -0.40 9.36 -1.19
CA VAL A 53 -0.69 7.93 -1.10
C VAL A 53 -1.97 7.72 -0.31
N ALA A 54 -3.01 7.18 -0.96
CA ALA A 54 -4.18 6.68 -0.25
C ALA A 54 -3.82 5.36 0.44
N LEU A 55 -3.72 5.38 1.76
CA LEU A 55 -3.50 4.19 2.58
C LEU A 55 -4.85 3.60 2.96
N ILE A 56 -5.32 2.62 2.17
CA ILE A 56 -6.61 1.96 2.39
C ILE A 56 -6.42 0.75 3.29
N SER A 57 -7.17 0.69 4.38
CA SER A 57 -7.12 -0.40 5.36
C SER A 57 -8.50 -0.59 6.02
N ASP A 58 -8.60 -1.54 6.94
CA ASP A 58 -9.83 -1.76 7.69
C ASP A 58 -9.68 -1.45 9.19
N THR A 59 -10.81 -1.43 9.87
CA THR A 59 -10.90 -1.13 11.32
C THR A 59 -10.17 -2.14 12.22
N THR A 60 -9.77 -3.30 11.70
CA THR A 60 -9.00 -4.32 12.44
C THR A 60 -7.51 -4.16 12.23
N VAL A 61 -7.07 -3.95 10.97
CA VAL A 61 -5.65 -3.94 10.60
C VAL A 61 -5.01 -2.58 10.84
N PHE A 62 -5.74 -1.49 10.55
CA PHE A 62 -5.19 -0.14 10.67
C PHE A 62 -4.69 0.20 12.07
N PRO A 63 -5.42 -0.10 13.17
CA PRO A 63 -4.93 0.17 14.53
C PRO A 63 -3.62 -0.57 14.88
N LEU A 64 -3.36 -1.71 14.24
CA LEU A 64 -2.19 -2.53 14.51
C LEU A 64 -0.96 -2.11 13.71
N HIS A 65 -1.15 -1.68 12.46
CA HIS A 65 -0.06 -1.49 11.50
C HIS A 65 -0.07 -0.15 10.79
N GLY A 66 -1.19 0.56 10.79
CA GLY A 66 -1.39 1.80 10.02
C GLY A 66 -0.37 2.87 10.34
N ALA A 67 -0.13 3.14 11.63
CA ALA A 67 0.80 4.17 12.05
C ALA A 67 2.24 3.91 11.56
N ALA A 68 2.71 2.66 11.63
CA ALA A 68 4.05 2.29 11.20
C ALA A 68 4.20 2.42 9.67
N VAL A 69 3.17 2.05 8.91
CA VAL A 69 3.15 2.20 7.45
C VAL A 69 3.10 3.67 7.06
N GLN A 70 2.26 4.46 7.69
CA GLN A 70 2.15 5.89 7.45
C GLN A 70 3.49 6.59 7.71
N GLN A 71 4.10 6.37 8.86
CA GLN A 71 5.41 6.94 9.19
C GLN A 71 6.49 6.55 8.19
N ASN A 72 6.49 5.29 7.73
CA ASN A 72 7.44 4.83 6.71
C ASN A 72 7.26 5.57 5.38
N LEU A 73 6.03 5.78 4.93
CA LEU A 73 5.73 6.52 3.69
C LEU A 73 6.09 8.00 3.82
N GLU A 74 5.73 8.65 4.93
CA GLU A 74 6.03 10.06 5.19
C GLU A 74 7.53 10.31 5.28
N ALA A 75 8.30 9.40 5.88
CA ALA A 75 9.76 9.47 5.92
C ALA A 75 10.42 9.40 4.53
N HIS A 76 9.70 8.91 3.52
CA HIS A 76 10.13 8.87 2.13
C HIS A 76 9.50 9.95 1.25
N GLY A 77 8.92 10.99 1.86
CA GLY A 77 8.44 12.19 1.19
C GLY A 77 7.03 12.10 0.61
N PHE A 78 6.24 11.10 1.00
CA PHE A 78 4.84 11.00 0.61
C PHE A 78 3.93 11.75 1.58
N THR A 79 2.86 12.35 1.04
CA THR A 79 1.69 12.74 1.83
C THR A 79 0.78 11.54 1.95
N VAL A 80 0.37 11.15 3.16
CA VAL A 80 -0.49 9.99 3.36
C VAL A 80 -1.92 10.41 3.66
N LEU A 81 -2.86 9.84 2.91
CA LEU A 81 -4.30 9.98 3.13
C LEU A 81 -4.83 8.64 3.66
N PRO A 82 -5.03 8.47 4.97
CA PRO A 82 -5.62 7.25 5.50
C PRO A 82 -7.10 7.13 5.14
N ILE A 83 -7.50 5.96 4.63
CA ILE A 83 -8.89 5.61 4.33
C ILE A 83 -9.18 4.29 5.05
N VAL A 84 -9.92 4.35 6.14
CA VAL A 84 -10.22 3.17 6.97
C VAL A 84 -11.68 2.77 6.75
N VAL A 85 -11.87 1.57 6.21
CA VAL A 85 -13.19 1.01 5.95
C VAL A 85 -13.57 -0.02 7.02
N PRO A 86 -14.85 -0.32 7.23
CA PRO A 86 -15.24 -1.38 8.17
C PRO A 86 -14.68 -2.74 7.75
N ALA A 87 -14.20 -3.52 8.73
CA ALA A 87 -13.67 -4.86 8.48
C ALA A 87 -14.76 -5.86 8.10
N GLY A 88 -14.39 -6.89 7.34
CA GLY A 88 -15.24 -8.04 7.01
C GLY A 88 -15.73 -8.05 5.56
N GLU A 89 -16.00 -9.27 5.06
CA GLU A 89 -16.39 -9.54 3.67
C GLU A 89 -17.68 -8.81 3.24
N VAL A 90 -18.62 -8.59 4.16
CA VAL A 90 -19.87 -7.83 3.91
C VAL A 90 -19.59 -6.40 3.43
N ASN A 91 -18.45 -5.84 3.80
CA ASN A 91 -18.02 -4.48 3.42
C ASN A 91 -17.26 -4.43 2.08
N LYS A 92 -17.02 -5.56 1.45
CA LYS A 92 -16.56 -5.65 0.06
C LYS A 92 -17.72 -5.32 -0.88
N SER A 93 -18.05 -4.05 -0.95
CA SER A 93 -19.30 -3.57 -1.58
C SER A 93 -19.08 -2.28 -2.36
N MET A 94 -19.97 -2.00 -3.30
CA MET A 94 -19.95 -0.75 -4.08
C MET A 94 -20.05 0.50 -3.21
N PRO A 95 -20.91 0.56 -2.18
CA PRO A 95 -20.94 1.74 -1.30
C PRO A 95 -19.61 2.02 -0.61
N THR A 96 -18.91 0.98 -0.12
CA THR A 96 -17.58 1.13 0.49
C THR A 96 -16.55 1.62 -0.52
N LEU A 97 -16.58 1.08 -1.73
CA LEU A 97 -15.71 1.51 -2.82
C LEU A 97 -15.95 2.96 -3.20
N LEU A 98 -17.22 3.38 -3.35
CA LEU A 98 -17.56 4.75 -3.67
C LEU A 98 -17.10 5.72 -2.57
N GLY A 99 -17.24 5.34 -1.30
CA GLY A 99 -16.73 6.13 -0.19
C GLY A 99 -15.20 6.31 -0.24
N ALA A 100 -14.46 5.28 -0.63
CA ALA A 100 -13.01 5.38 -0.81
C ALA A 100 -12.65 6.31 -1.99
N LEU A 101 -13.34 6.19 -3.11
CA LEU A 101 -13.15 7.10 -4.27
C LEU A 101 -13.45 8.55 -3.91
N GLU A 102 -14.53 8.79 -3.19
CA GLU A 102 -14.94 10.12 -2.74
C GLU A 102 -13.89 10.72 -1.79
N ALA A 103 -13.38 9.93 -0.84
CA ALA A 103 -12.31 10.36 0.05
C ALA A 103 -11.04 10.77 -0.71
N MET A 104 -10.68 10.04 -1.77
CA MET A 104 -9.52 10.37 -2.61
C MET A 104 -9.76 11.67 -3.40
N ILE A 105 -10.96 11.90 -3.91
CA ILE A 105 -11.34 13.14 -4.61
C ILE A 105 -11.26 14.33 -3.65
N VAL A 106 -11.89 14.22 -2.48
CA VAL A 106 -11.88 15.26 -1.44
C VAL A 106 -10.45 15.53 -0.94
N GLY A 107 -9.63 14.49 -0.85
CA GLY A 107 -8.20 14.58 -0.52
C GLY A 107 -7.33 15.19 -1.62
N GLY A 108 -7.91 15.59 -2.75
CA GLY A 108 -7.18 16.27 -3.83
C GLY A 108 -6.23 15.38 -4.62
N MET A 109 -6.42 14.07 -4.56
CA MET A 109 -5.56 13.12 -5.28
C MET A 109 -5.70 13.23 -6.80
N GLY A 110 -4.63 12.90 -7.51
CA GLY A 110 -4.55 12.98 -8.97
C GLY A 110 -3.88 11.75 -9.61
N ARG A 111 -3.60 11.85 -10.91
CA ARG A 111 -3.10 10.70 -11.71
C ARG A 111 -1.68 10.24 -11.36
N ARG A 112 -0.91 11.05 -10.64
CA ARG A 112 0.47 10.73 -10.25
C ARG A 112 0.59 10.21 -8.82
N ASP A 113 -0.54 10.07 -8.15
CA ASP A 113 -0.65 9.53 -6.81
C ASP A 113 -0.81 8.01 -6.85
N ALA A 114 -0.81 7.36 -5.69
CA ALA A 114 -0.87 5.92 -5.60
C ALA A 114 -1.82 5.44 -4.48
N VAL A 115 -2.21 4.18 -4.56
CA VAL A 115 -2.91 3.46 -3.49
C VAL A 115 -1.95 2.48 -2.84
N VAL A 116 -1.98 2.41 -1.52
CA VAL A 116 -1.37 1.33 -0.73
C VAL A 116 -2.50 0.58 -0.02
N ALA A 117 -2.62 -0.72 -0.29
CA ALA A 117 -3.58 -1.60 0.35
C ALA A 117 -2.95 -2.26 1.57
N LEU A 118 -3.40 -1.93 2.76
CA LEU A 118 -2.91 -2.51 4.02
C LEU A 118 -3.97 -3.42 4.63
N GLY A 119 -3.94 -4.70 4.32
CA GLY A 119 -4.92 -5.66 4.82
C GLY A 119 -4.85 -7.01 4.13
N GLY A 120 -5.91 -7.79 4.27
CA GLY A 120 -6.11 -9.06 3.59
C GLY A 120 -6.80 -8.92 2.23
N GLY A 121 -7.35 -10.04 1.73
CA GLY A 121 -7.97 -10.10 0.40
C GLY A 121 -9.11 -9.11 0.17
N VAL A 122 -9.94 -8.84 1.18
CA VAL A 122 -11.03 -7.84 1.07
C VAL A 122 -10.47 -6.46 0.75
N ILE A 123 -9.44 -6.04 1.49
CA ILE A 123 -8.81 -4.73 1.29
C ILE A 123 -8.03 -4.71 -0.04
N GLY A 124 -7.34 -5.79 -0.37
CA GLY A 124 -6.63 -5.90 -1.64
C GLY A 124 -7.56 -5.74 -2.85
N ASP A 125 -8.69 -6.45 -2.86
CA ASP A 125 -9.67 -6.40 -3.95
C ASP A 125 -10.36 -5.03 -4.03
N LEU A 126 -10.78 -4.47 -2.89
CA LEU A 126 -11.43 -3.17 -2.82
C LEU A 126 -10.49 -2.05 -3.28
N SER A 127 -9.26 -2.06 -2.80
CA SER A 127 -8.22 -1.09 -3.17
C SER A 127 -7.81 -1.22 -4.63
N GLY A 128 -7.71 -2.45 -5.14
CA GLY A 128 -7.40 -2.73 -6.54
C GLY A 128 -8.44 -2.12 -7.48
N LEU A 129 -9.72 -2.35 -7.20
CA LEU A 129 -10.80 -1.77 -8.00
C LEU A 129 -10.88 -0.25 -7.83
N THR A 130 -10.67 0.27 -6.62
CA THR A 130 -10.60 1.72 -6.36
C THR A 130 -9.50 2.36 -7.20
N ALA A 131 -8.29 1.82 -7.18
CA ALA A 131 -7.15 2.32 -7.96
C ALA A 131 -7.41 2.24 -9.48
N ALA A 132 -8.05 1.17 -9.96
CA ALA A 132 -8.38 0.98 -11.37
C ALA A 132 -9.40 2.01 -11.88
N LEU A 133 -10.38 2.38 -11.06
CA LEU A 133 -11.43 3.34 -11.42
C LEU A 133 -10.98 4.79 -11.24
N PHE A 134 -10.14 5.07 -10.24
CA PHE A 134 -9.70 6.44 -9.97
C PHE A 134 -8.84 6.97 -11.12
N MET A 135 -9.24 8.13 -11.69
CA MET A 135 -8.53 8.80 -12.79
C MET A 135 -8.17 7.89 -13.99
N ARG A 136 -8.95 6.84 -14.26
CA ARG A 136 -8.72 5.80 -15.30
C ARG A 136 -7.52 4.90 -15.00
N GLY A 137 -7.19 4.73 -13.75
CA GLY A 137 -6.13 3.88 -13.24
C GLY A 137 -4.94 4.66 -12.68
N ILE A 138 -4.61 4.37 -11.43
CA ILE A 138 -3.42 4.85 -10.75
C ILE A 138 -2.66 3.66 -10.16
N PRO A 139 -1.35 3.80 -9.87
CA PRO A 139 -0.56 2.74 -9.26
C PRO A 139 -1.13 2.24 -7.94
N ILE A 140 -0.99 0.92 -7.68
CA ILE A 140 -1.35 0.27 -6.42
C ILE A 140 -0.23 -0.67 -5.96
N VAL A 141 -0.06 -0.74 -4.63
CA VAL A 141 0.82 -1.67 -3.91
C VAL A 141 0.04 -2.35 -2.79
#